data_0f49a0ca8d8e84b7eee8a7657e3908d1
#
_entry.id   0f49a0ca8d8e84b7eee8a7657e3908d1
#
_cell.length_a   1.000
_cell.length_b   1.000
_cell.length_c   1.000
_cell.angle_alpha   90.00
_cell.angle_beta   90.00
_cell.angle_gamma   90.00
#
_symmetry.space_group_name_H-M   'P 1'
#
loop_
_entity.id
_entity.type
_entity.pdbx_description
1 polymer ?
#
loop_
_entity_poly.entity_id
_entity_poly.type
_entity_poly.pdbx_seq_one_letter_code
_entity_poly.pdbx_strand_id
1 'polypeptide(L)'
;MGKLTRINWVFYCLLIFAISRIILTYEFDLAKNIFIHKNADFFTTMCKWDCKWYLTIINDGYDLHIRASPRVWSGLANWAFFPLYPYIVKIVVSLISSDVIITGIILNQIFILLSLLVFYKYLKLSFDETNSRFGVILLAFSPFSVYFASLYTESLFLLLSLSAFYFMRINRPYISAIFGGLLSATRPVGIMFSLVYFL
;
A
#
# COMPACT_ATOMS: atom_id res chain seq x y z
N MET A 1 -21.80 -15.45 -32.76
CA MET A 1 -20.71 -14.88 -31.96
C MET A 1 -20.79 -15.48 -30.56
N GLY A 2 -19.84 -16.38 -30.23
CA GLY A 2 -19.86 -17.18 -29.01
C GLY A 2 -19.83 -16.30 -27.77
N LYS A 3 -20.64 -16.66 -26.75
CA LYS A 3 -20.54 -16.15 -25.40
C LYS A 3 -19.16 -16.56 -24.84
N LEU A 4 -18.14 -15.74 -25.04
CA LEU A 4 -16.94 -15.80 -24.20
C LEU A 4 -17.42 -15.73 -22.78
N THR A 5 -17.26 -16.81 -22.02
CA THR A 5 -17.57 -16.89 -20.60
C THR A 5 -16.89 -15.68 -19.93
N ARG A 6 -17.71 -14.73 -19.45
CA ARG A 6 -17.18 -13.53 -18.80
C ARG A 6 -16.42 -13.97 -17.57
N ILE A 7 -15.09 -13.88 -17.63
CA ILE A 7 -14.24 -14.12 -16.45
C ILE A 7 -14.79 -13.30 -15.29
N ASN A 8 -14.99 -13.97 -14.14
CA ASN A 8 -15.44 -13.31 -12.92
C ASN A 8 -14.48 -12.16 -12.61
N TRP A 9 -15.02 -11.00 -12.28
CA TRP A 9 -14.24 -9.79 -12.02
C TRP A 9 -13.24 -9.96 -10.87
N VAL A 10 -13.58 -10.74 -9.83
CA VAL A 10 -12.67 -11.04 -8.72
C VAL A 10 -11.48 -11.85 -9.22
N PHE A 11 -11.76 -12.93 -9.98
CA PHE A 11 -10.72 -13.74 -10.59
C PHE A 11 -9.83 -12.91 -11.53
N TYR A 12 -10.42 -11.99 -12.27
CA TYR A 12 -9.66 -11.07 -13.11
C TYR A 12 -8.68 -10.20 -12.30
N CYS A 13 -9.15 -9.58 -11.21
CA CYS A 13 -8.28 -8.78 -10.33
C CYS A 13 -7.16 -9.61 -9.69
N LEU A 14 -7.48 -10.83 -9.24
CA LEU A 14 -6.48 -11.78 -8.71
C LEU A 14 -5.42 -12.14 -9.76
N LEU A 15 -5.85 -12.42 -10.99
CA LEU A 15 -4.93 -12.73 -12.09
C LEU A 15 -4.01 -11.56 -12.42
N ILE A 16 -4.56 -10.35 -12.57
CA ILE A 16 -3.78 -9.13 -12.85
C ILE A 16 -2.81 -8.84 -11.70
N PHE A 17 -3.25 -8.98 -10.45
CA PHE A 17 -2.39 -8.86 -9.29
C PHE A 17 -1.22 -9.87 -9.37
N ALA A 18 -1.50 -11.15 -9.56
CA ALA A 18 -0.46 -12.19 -9.62
C ALA A 18 0.56 -11.92 -10.73
N ILE A 19 0.10 -11.59 -11.94
CA ILE A 19 0.98 -11.25 -13.07
C ILE A 19 1.84 -10.02 -12.73
N SER A 20 1.24 -8.98 -12.16
CA SER A 20 1.99 -7.77 -11.79
C SER A 20 3.09 -8.04 -10.75
N ARG A 21 2.84 -8.96 -9.81
CA ARG A 21 3.86 -9.34 -8.80
C ARG A 21 4.96 -10.20 -9.38
N ILE A 22 4.63 -11.11 -10.28
CA ILE A 22 5.64 -11.91 -11.03
C ILE A 22 6.55 -10.97 -11.85
N ILE A 23 5.97 -10.01 -12.57
CA ILE A 23 6.75 -9.03 -13.35
C ILE A 23 7.64 -8.19 -12.44
N LEU A 24 7.12 -7.67 -11.32
CA LEU A 24 7.91 -6.90 -10.36
C LEU A 24 9.11 -7.70 -9.82
N THR A 25 8.90 -8.98 -9.51
CA THR A 25 9.97 -9.86 -9.03
C THR A 25 11.03 -10.08 -10.13
N TYR A 26 10.59 -10.28 -11.36
CA TYR A 26 11.47 -10.42 -12.51
C TYR A 26 12.27 -9.13 -12.78
N GLU A 27 11.62 -7.97 -12.74
CA GLU A 27 12.28 -6.65 -12.86
C GLU A 27 13.32 -6.44 -11.77
N PHE A 28 13.03 -6.86 -10.53
CA PHE A 28 14.00 -6.83 -9.44
C PHE A 28 15.22 -7.70 -9.74
N ASP A 29 15.02 -8.94 -10.19
CA ASP A 29 16.12 -9.86 -10.52
C ASP A 29 16.97 -9.32 -11.69
N LEU A 30 16.33 -8.70 -12.68
CA LEU A 30 17.03 -8.05 -13.78
C LEU A 30 17.84 -6.85 -13.28
N ALA A 31 17.24 -5.96 -12.49
CA ALA A 31 17.89 -4.78 -11.92
C ALA A 31 19.06 -5.16 -10.99
N LYS A 32 18.91 -6.24 -10.21
CA LYS A 32 19.93 -6.79 -9.35
C LYS A 32 21.18 -7.18 -10.13
N ASN A 33 21.03 -7.77 -11.31
CA ASN A 33 22.14 -8.21 -12.14
C ASN A 33 22.84 -7.04 -12.85
N ILE A 34 22.14 -5.94 -13.13
CA ILE A 34 22.65 -4.80 -13.94
C ILE A 34 23.15 -3.66 -13.03
N PHE A 35 22.39 -3.29 -12.00
CA PHE A 35 22.58 -2.04 -11.26
C PHE A 35 22.85 -2.21 -9.77
N ILE A 36 22.54 -3.37 -9.19
CA ILE A 36 22.64 -3.64 -7.76
C ILE A 36 23.68 -4.74 -7.55
N HIS A 37 24.21 -4.88 -6.35
CA HIS A 37 25.13 -5.97 -6.04
C HIS A 37 24.44 -7.33 -6.17
N LYS A 38 25.13 -8.31 -6.77
CA LYS A 38 24.61 -9.68 -7.00
C LYS A 38 24.02 -10.36 -5.76
N ASN A 39 24.43 -9.94 -4.56
CA ASN A 39 23.97 -10.49 -3.28
C ASN A 39 22.81 -9.70 -2.66
N ALA A 40 22.16 -8.79 -3.39
CA ALA A 40 21.02 -8.05 -2.87
C ALA A 40 19.82 -9.00 -2.65
N ASP A 41 19.26 -9.00 -1.44
CA ASP A 41 18.03 -9.70 -1.12
C ASP A 41 16.82 -8.80 -1.42
N PHE A 42 15.73 -9.42 -1.90
CA PHE A 42 14.50 -8.71 -2.25
C PHE A 42 13.92 -7.94 -1.05
N PHE A 43 13.74 -8.60 0.07
CA PHE A 43 13.09 -8.01 1.25
C PHE A 43 13.90 -6.84 1.83
N THR A 44 15.21 -6.99 1.95
CA THR A 44 16.08 -5.90 2.43
C THR A 44 16.15 -4.75 1.44
N THR A 45 16.02 -5.01 0.14
CA THR A 45 15.97 -3.96 -0.88
C THR A 45 14.64 -3.20 -0.85
N MET A 46 13.53 -3.88 -0.61
CA MET A 46 12.21 -3.25 -0.42
C MET A 46 12.08 -2.50 0.91
N CYS A 47 13.07 -2.63 1.79
CA CYS A 47 13.18 -1.87 3.04
C CYS A 47 14.31 -0.84 3.00
N LYS A 48 14.19 0.17 2.15
CA LYS A 48 15.12 1.31 2.06
C LYS A 48 14.41 2.58 2.57
N TRP A 49 15.14 3.69 2.63
CA TRP A 49 14.65 5.03 3.02
C TRP A 49 13.65 5.01 4.20
N ASP A 50 12.40 5.34 3.97
CA ASP A 50 11.35 5.49 4.98
C ASP A 50 11.06 4.21 5.77
N CYS A 51 11.33 3.04 5.20
CA CYS A 51 11.19 1.77 5.92
C CYS A 51 11.91 1.78 7.26
N LYS A 52 13.10 2.38 7.34
CA LYS A 52 13.89 2.42 8.57
C LYS A 52 13.16 3.17 9.69
N TRP A 53 12.41 4.21 9.35
CA TRP A 53 11.61 4.96 10.32
C TRP A 53 10.42 4.12 10.80
N TYR A 54 9.73 3.43 9.90
CA TYR A 54 8.67 2.50 10.29
C TYR A 54 9.20 1.39 11.17
N LEU A 55 10.37 0.81 10.88
CA LEU A 55 11.00 -0.20 11.72
C LEU A 55 11.28 0.31 13.13
N THR A 56 11.75 1.55 13.28
CA THR A 56 11.98 2.12 14.62
C THR A 56 10.67 2.28 15.40
N ILE A 57 9.59 2.70 14.74
CA ILE A 57 8.29 2.82 15.41
C ILE A 57 7.73 1.45 15.79
N ILE A 58 7.87 0.45 14.92
CA ILE A 58 7.38 -0.90 15.18
C ILE A 58 8.11 -1.53 16.38
N ASN A 59 9.44 -1.42 16.43
CA ASN A 59 10.27 -2.04 17.46
C ASN A 59 10.25 -1.25 18.77
N ASP A 60 10.54 0.04 18.70
CA ASP A 60 10.88 0.89 19.84
C ASP A 60 9.75 1.89 20.20
N GLY A 61 8.82 2.14 19.28
CA GLY A 61 7.81 3.18 19.42
C GLY A 61 8.28 4.55 18.94
N TYR A 62 7.54 5.60 19.30
CA TYR A 62 7.91 6.97 18.95
C TYR A 62 9.04 7.50 19.85
N ASP A 63 9.94 8.27 19.23
CA ASP A 63 11.04 8.91 19.94
C ASP A 63 10.48 9.93 20.96
N LEU A 64 10.97 9.88 22.21
CA LEU A 64 10.60 10.86 23.24
C LEU A 64 11.36 12.17 23.06
N HIS A 65 12.55 12.10 22.47
CA HIS A 65 13.45 13.24 22.24
C HIS A 65 14.11 13.13 20.86
N ILE A 66 14.60 14.25 20.36
CA ILE A 66 15.44 14.27 19.13
C ILE A 66 16.68 13.42 19.37
N ARG A 67 17.02 12.56 18.43
CA ARG A 67 18.20 11.67 18.51
C ARG A 67 19.49 12.46 18.54
N ALA A 68 20.21 12.39 19.63
CA ALA A 68 21.49 13.06 19.84
C ALA A 68 22.70 12.25 19.35
N SER A 69 22.53 11.29 18.43
CA SER A 69 23.62 10.41 17.96
C SER A 69 24.46 11.10 16.88
N PRO A 70 25.77 10.93 16.86
CA PRO A 70 26.64 11.40 15.77
C PRO A 70 26.49 10.62 14.46
N ARG A 71 25.53 9.71 14.37
CA ARG A 71 25.19 8.94 13.16
C ARG A 71 24.30 9.76 12.21
N VAL A 72 24.09 9.24 10.99
CA VAL A 72 23.31 9.86 9.89
C VAL A 72 21.94 10.40 10.28
N TRP A 73 21.36 9.94 11.40
CA TRP A 73 20.03 10.31 11.93
C TRP A 73 20.08 11.30 13.11
N SER A 74 21.25 11.90 13.38
CA SER A 74 21.38 12.90 14.44
C SER A 74 20.54 14.13 14.12
N GLY A 75 19.85 14.65 15.14
CA GLY A 75 18.96 15.80 15.00
C GLY A 75 17.58 15.49 14.42
N LEU A 76 17.23 14.19 14.19
CA LEU A 76 15.95 13.77 13.63
C LEU A 76 15.17 12.91 14.63
N ALA A 77 13.86 12.83 14.41
CA ALA A 77 12.94 11.97 15.15
C ALA A 77 11.91 11.35 14.19
N ASN A 78 11.27 10.24 14.60
CA ASN A 78 10.31 9.52 13.77
C ASN A 78 8.88 10.12 13.79
N TRP A 79 8.70 11.32 14.31
CA TRP A 79 7.38 11.97 14.51
C TRP A 79 6.64 12.33 13.23
N ALA A 80 7.36 12.41 12.09
CA ALA A 80 6.75 12.68 10.78
C ALA A 80 5.98 11.46 10.22
N PHE A 81 6.17 10.27 10.80
CA PHE A 81 5.58 9.01 10.32
C PHE A 81 4.34 8.66 11.13
N PHE A 82 3.21 8.57 10.47
CA PHE A 82 1.89 8.42 11.09
C PHE A 82 1.65 7.00 11.62
N PRO A 83 0.83 6.85 12.69
CA PRO A 83 0.83 5.63 13.50
C PRO A 83 0.12 4.42 12.90
N LEU A 84 -0.89 4.60 12.03
CA LEU A 84 -1.78 3.50 11.67
C LEU A 84 -1.02 2.31 11.05
N TYR A 85 -0.18 2.56 10.07
CA TYR A 85 0.54 1.49 9.37
C TYR A 85 1.52 0.75 10.28
N PRO A 86 2.47 1.41 10.98
CA PRO A 86 3.41 0.70 11.84
C PRO A 86 2.72 -0.05 12.97
N TYR A 87 1.61 0.45 13.52
CA TYR A 87 0.86 -0.28 14.54
C TYR A 87 0.14 -1.50 14.00
N ILE A 88 -0.43 -1.45 12.79
CA ILE A 88 -0.99 -2.65 12.13
C ILE A 88 0.09 -3.73 11.98
N VAL A 89 1.27 -3.36 11.45
CA VAL A 89 2.39 -4.29 11.29
C VAL A 89 2.82 -4.86 12.64
N LYS A 90 2.99 -4.00 13.66
CA LYS A 90 3.37 -4.42 15.03
C LYS A 90 2.39 -5.43 15.61
N ILE A 91 1.09 -5.18 15.49
CA ILE A 91 0.06 -6.10 16.00
C ILE A 91 0.16 -7.47 15.30
N VAL A 92 0.26 -7.49 13.97
CA VAL A 92 0.34 -8.74 13.22
C VAL A 92 1.63 -9.50 13.57
N VAL A 93 2.78 -8.82 13.63
CA VAL A 93 4.05 -9.42 14.05
C VAL A 93 3.93 -10.06 15.42
N SER A 94 3.31 -9.38 16.39
CA SER A 94 3.13 -9.92 17.76
C SER A 94 2.20 -11.13 17.82
N LEU A 95 1.22 -11.22 16.92
CA LEU A 95 0.27 -12.33 16.87
C LEU A 95 0.85 -13.61 16.25
N ILE A 96 1.71 -13.46 15.23
CA ILE A 96 2.25 -14.62 14.49
C ILE A 96 3.75 -14.85 14.71
N SER A 97 4.39 -14.04 15.56
CA SER A 97 5.83 -14.14 15.93
C SER A 97 6.75 -14.20 14.70
N SER A 98 6.55 -13.31 13.73
CA SER A 98 7.22 -13.32 12.43
C SER A 98 8.21 -12.14 12.28
N ASP A 99 9.01 -12.19 11.22
CA ASP A 99 9.89 -11.08 10.83
C ASP A 99 9.09 -9.84 10.43
N VAL A 100 9.51 -8.67 10.89
CA VAL A 100 8.81 -7.40 10.69
C VAL A 100 8.77 -6.98 9.22
N ILE A 101 9.90 -7.15 8.50
CA ILE A 101 10.01 -6.71 7.10
C ILE A 101 9.14 -7.60 6.22
N ILE A 102 9.24 -8.90 6.39
CA ILE A 102 8.46 -9.89 5.64
C ILE A 102 6.97 -9.66 5.89
N THR A 103 6.56 -9.49 7.15
CA THR A 103 5.17 -9.25 7.53
C THR A 103 4.63 -7.96 6.91
N GLY A 104 5.38 -6.87 7.00
CA GLY A 104 4.97 -5.58 6.43
C GLY A 104 4.82 -5.64 4.91
N ILE A 105 5.73 -6.34 4.21
CA ILE A 105 5.64 -6.54 2.75
C ILE A 105 4.41 -7.39 2.41
N ILE A 106 4.16 -8.49 3.13
CA ILE A 106 2.97 -9.34 2.90
C ILE A 106 1.69 -8.55 3.13
N LEU A 107 1.59 -7.76 4.20
CA LEU A 107 0.45 -6.89 4.45
C LEU A 107 0.23 -5.90 3.29
N ASN A 108 1.31 -5.32 2.76
CA ASN A 108 1.22 -4.43 1.60
C ASN A 108 0.72 -5.14 0.34
N GLN A 109 1.08 -6.43 0.13
CA GLN A 109 0.48 -7.22 -0.96
C GLN A 109 -1.03 -7.43 -0.76
N ILE A 110 -1.46 -7.66 0.47
CA ILE A 110 -2.89 -7.77 0.78
C ILE A 110 -3.60 -6.44 0.54
N PHE A 111 -3.03 -5.34 0.99
CA PHE A 111 -3.62 -4.00 0.81
C PHE A 111 -3.73 -3.62 -0.67
N ILE A 112 -2.71 -3.85 -1.49
CA ILE A 112 -2.80 -3.55 -2.93
C ILE A 112 -3.79 -4.48 -3.64
N LEU A 113 -3.87 -5.76 -3.29
CA LEU A 113 -4.88 -6.65 -3.84
C LEU A 113 -6.30 -6.15 -3.53
N LEU A 114 -6.57 -5.80 -2.27
CA LEU A 114 -7.85 -5.22 -1.86
C LEU A 114 -8.12 -3.90 -2.58
N SER A 115 -7.08 -3.08 -2.80
CA SER A 115 -7.20 -1.83 -3.57
C SER A 115 -7.64 -2.08 -4.99
N LEU A 116 -7.11 -3.09 -5.68
CA LEU A 116 -7.53 -3.45 -7.04
C LEU A 116 -9.01 -3.87 -7.08
N LEU A 117 -9.46 -4.64 -6.07
CA LEU A 117 -10.87 -5.06 -5.97
C LEU A 117 -11.81 -3.86 -5.73
N VAL A 118 -11.44 -2.96 -4.82
CA VAL A 118 -12.23 -1.75 -4.54
C VAL A 118 -12.20 -0.81 -5.74
N PHE A 119 -11.04 -0.65 -6.37
CA PHE A 119 -10.89 0.21 -7.55
C PHE A 119 -11.71 -0.26 -8.72
N TYR A 120 -11.74 -1.57 -9.01
CA TYR A 120 -12.65 -2.11 -10.01
C TYR A 120 -14.11 -1.74 -9.73
N LYS A 121 -14.59 -1.95 -8.49
CA LYS A 121 -15.96 -1.57 -8.10
C LYS A 121 -16.21 -0.07 -8.23
N TYR A 122 -15.24 0.75 -7.86
CA TYR A 122 -15.32 2.20 -7.98
C TYR A 122 -15.47 2.62 -9.46
N LEU A 123 -14.63 2.08 -10.34
CA LEU A 123 -14.70 2.37 -11.77
C LEU A 123 -16.03 1.93 -12.39
N LYS A 124 -16.58 0.79 -11.95
CA LYS A 124 -17.90 0.29 -12.40
C LYS A 124 -19.06 1.22 -12.10
N LEU A 125 -18.89 2.21 -11.22
CA LEU A 125 -19.92 3.22 -10.97
C LEU A 125 -20.07 4.22 -12.13
N SER A 126 -19.05 4.37 -12.99
CA SER A 126 -19.02 5.39 -14.06
C SER A 126 -18.61 4.83 -15.41
N PHE A 127 -17.99 3.65 -15.46
CA PHE A 127 -17.41 3.08 -16.68
C PHE A 127 -17.99 1.69 -16.97
N ASP A 128 -17.90 1.29 -18.22
CA ASP A 128 -18.24 -0.05 -18.67
C ASP A 128 -17.23 -1.11 -18.17
N GLU A 129 -17.48 -2.36 -18.48
CA GLU A 129 -16.66 -3.49 -18.07
C GLU A 129 -15.23 -3.40 -18.61
N THR A 130 -15.07 -3.04 -19.89
CA THR A 130 -13.78 -2.99 -20.57
C THR A 130 -12.89 -1.91 -19.98
N ASN A 131 -13.42 -0.70 -19.82
CA ASN A 131 -12.68 0.43 -19.26
C ASN A 131 -12.36 0.21 -17.78
N SER A 132 -13.27 -0.41 -17.01
CA SER A 132 -13.01 -0.75 -15.60
C SER A 132 -11.87 -1.78 -15.47
N ARG A 133 -11.84 -2.79 -16.32
CA ARG A 133 -10.74 -3.78 -16.36
C ARG A 133 -9.42 -3.13 -16.79
N PHE A 134 -9.46 -2.28 -17.78
CA PHE A 134 -8.26 -1.55 -18.21
C PHE A 134 -7.69 -0.67 -17.09
N GLY A 135 -8.54 0.04 -16.34
CA GLY A 135 -8.11 0.81 -15.18
C GLY A 135 -7.39 -0.04 -14.12
N VAL A 136 -7.86 -1.26 -13.85
CA VAL A 136 -7.18 -2.19 -12.93
C VAL A 136 -5.78 -2.57 -13.44
N ILE A 137 -5.61 -2.79 -14.76
CA ILE A 137 -4.29 -3.02 -15.35
C ILE A 137 -3.38 -1.81 -15.12
N LEU A 138 -3.85 -0.61 -15.46
CA LEU A 138 -3.05 0.62 -15.30
C LEU A 138 -2.58 0.83 -13.86
N LEU A 139 -3.42 0.53 -12.88
CA LEU A 139 -3.04 0.64 -11.47
C LEU A 139 -2.02 -0.44 -11.08
N ALA A 140 -2.25 -1.70 -11.46
CA ALA A 140 -1.41 -2.82 -11.08
C ALA A 140 0.00 -2.75 -11.68
N PHE A 141 0.12 -2.20 -12.90
CA PHE A 141 1.38 -2.02 -13.65
C PHE A 141 1.88 -0.58 -13.64
N SER A 142 1.41 0.22 -12.69
CA SER A 142 1.93 1.57 -12.50
C SER A 142 3.44 1.55 -12.28
N PRO A 143 4.22 2.50 -12.83
CA PRO A 143 5.66 2.63 -12.56
C PRO A 143 5.99 2.74 -11.07
N PHE A 144 5.02 3.18 -10.26
CA PHE A 144 5.15 3.28 -8.80
C PHE A 144 4.80 1.98 -8.06
N SER A 145 4.54 0.87 -8.77
CA SER A 145 4.13 -0.40 -8.16
C SER A 145 5.16 -1.00 -7.21
N VAL A 146 6.44 -0.61 -7.33
CA VAL A 146 7.51 -0.97 -6.39
C VAL A 146 7.24 -0.46 -4.97
N TYR A 147 6.65 0.74 -4.83
CA TYR A 147 6.29 1.28 -3.51
C TYR A 147 5.16 0.50 -2.85
N PHE A 148 4.28 -0.12 -3.64
CA PHE A 148 3.25 -1.02 -3.12
C PHE A 148 3.81 -2.37 -2.63
N ALA A 149 5.04 -2.71 -2.98
CA ALA A 149 5.74 -3.89 -2.49
C ALA A 149 6.71 -3.59 -1.35
N SER A 150 7.02 -2.31 -1.10
CA SER A 150 7.94 -1.88 -0.06
C SER A 150 7.24 -1.78 1.31
N LEU A 151 8.00 -1.78 2.40
CA LEU A 151 7.46 -1.56 3.76
C LEU A 151 7.17 -0.06 3.95
N TYR A 152 6.11 0.40 3.30
CA TYR A 152 5.65 1.78 3.24
C TYR A 152 4.13 1.86 3.44
N THR A 153 3.61 3.07 3.56
CA THR A 153 2.17 3.31 3.77
C THR A 153 1.34 3.35 2.48
N GLU A 154 1.98 3.33 1.31
CA GLU A 154 1.34 3.59 0.00
C GLU A 154 0.18 2.64 -0.29
N SER A 155 0.36 1.34 -0.05
CA SER A 155 -0.69 0.34 -0.29
C SER A 155 -1.89 0.53 0.64
N LEU A 156 -1.65 0.78 1.93
CA LEU A 156 -2.70 1.05 2.90
C LEU A 156 -3.41 2.37 2.59
N PHE A 157 -2.64 3.42 2.29
CA PHE A 157 -3.18 4.73 1.93
C PHE A 157 -4.08 4.65 0.69
N LEU A 158 -3.65 3.93 -0.34
CA LEU A 158 -4.43 3.70 -1.55
C LEU A 158 -5.74 2.96 -1.25
N LEU A 159 -5.68 1.87 -0.47
CA LEU A 159 -6.86 1.10 -0.07
C LEU A 159 -7.89 1.97 0.66
N LEU A 160 -7.42 2.74 1.65
CA LEU A 160 -8.29 3.60 2.46
C LEU A 160 -8.88 4.74 1.62
N SER A 161 -8.08 5.36 0.74
CA SER A 161 -8.56 6.40 -0.18
C SER A 161 -9.65 5.89 -1.12
N LEU A 162 -9.38 4.78 -1.80
CA LEU A 162 -10.34 4.17 -2.74
C LEU A 162 -11.61 3.73 -2.02
N SER A 163 -11.49 3.18 -0.81
CA SER A 163 -12.64 2.79 0.00
C SER A 163 -13.47 4.00 0.41
N ALA A 164 -12.82 5.07 0.87
CA ALA A 164 -13.51 6.29 1.24
C ALA A 164 -14.28 6.90 0.06
N PHE A 165 -13.65 7.05 -1.11
CA PHE A 165 -14.34 7.52 -2.32
C PHE A 165 -15.43 6.59 -2.81
N TYR A 166 -15.21 5.28 -2.77
CA TYR A 166 -16.22 4.30 -3.17
C TYR A 166 -17.47 4.40 -2.30
N PHE A 167 -17.32 4.39 -0.97
CA PHE A 167 -18.44 4.47 -0.05
C PHE A 167 -19.16 5.82 -0.10
N MET A 168 -18.45 6.92 -0.37
CA MET A 168 -19.07 8.20 -0.65
C MET A 168 -19.98 8.14 -1.90
N ARG A 169 -19.45 7.59 -3.00
CA ARG A 169 -20.18 7.48 -4.27
C ARG A 169 -21.43 6.59 -4.21
N ILE A 170 -21.44 5.60 -3.34
CA ILE A 170 -22.63 4.73 -3.14
C ILE A 170 -23.52 5.21 -2.00
N ASN A 171 -23.39 6.47 -1.61
CA ASN A 171 -24.23 7.14 -0.61
C ASN A 171 -24.15 6.51 0.80
N ARG A 172 -22.94 6.13 1.22
CA ARG A 172 -22.64 5.59 2.55
C ARG A 172 -21.64 6.50 3.31
N PRO A 173 -22.03 7.75 3.63
CA PRO A 173 -21.11 8.76 4.15
C PRO A 173 -20.46 8.37 5.49
N TYR A 174 -21.17 7.69 6.39
CA TYR A 174 -20.59 7.27 7.67
C TYR A 174 -19.46 6.25 7.50
N ILE A 175 -19.61 5.29 6.59
CA ILE A 175 -18.56 4.31 6.28
C ILE A 175 -17.38 5.03 5.60
N SER A 176 -17.67 5.93 4.67
CA SER A 176 -16.66 6.76 4.02
C SER A 176 -15.87 7.59 5.06
N ALA A 177 -16.55 8.18 6.06
CA ALA A 177 -15.91 8.96 7.12
C ALA A 177 -14.96 8.11 7.98
N ILE A 178 -15.31 6.86 8.28
CA ILE A 178 -14.43 5.93 8.99
C ILE A 178 -13.13 5.71 8.17
N PHE A 179 -13.25 5.41 6.87
CA PHE A 179 -12.08 5.26 6.01
C PHE A 179 -11.27 6.56 5.88
N GLY A 180 -11.93 7.72 5.80
CA GLY A 180 -11.27 9.02 5.79
C GLY A 180 -10.50 9.32 7.09
N GLY A 181 -11.05 8.96 8.24
CA GLY A 181 -10.36 9.05 9.53
C GLY A 181 -9.12 8.15 9.61
N LEU A 182 -9.25 6.88 9.18
CA LEU A 182 -8.13 5.96 9.09
C LEU A 182 -7.07 6.44 8.09
N LEU A 183 -7.49 7.01 6.95
CA LEU A 183 -6.61 7.61 5.96
C LEU A 183 -5.75 8.73 6.56
N SER A 184 -6.36 9.60 7.38
CA SER A 184 -5.66 10.67 8.10
C SER A 184 -4.64 10.14 9.11
N ALA A 185 -4.85 8.93 9.63
CA ALA A 185 -3.91 8.26 10.55
C ALA A 185 -2.75 7.54 9.82
N THR A 186 -2.74 7.52 8.48
CA THR A 186 -1.63 6.95 7.69
C THR A 186 -0.64 8.01 7.23
N ARG A 187 -1.11 9.18 6.82
CA ARG A 187 -0.31 10.28 6.25
C ARG A 187 -0.99 11.63 6.47
N PRO A 188 -0.22 12.74 6.63
CA PRO A 188 -0.78 14.09 6.80
C PRO A 188 -1.75 14.48 5.68
N VAL A 189 -1.42 14.10 4.45
CA VAL A 189 -2.26 14.35 3.25
C VAL A 189 -3.65 13.71 3.36
N GLY A 190 -3.81 12.65 4.18
CA GLY A 190 -5.11 12.01 4.43
C GLY A 190 -6.14 12.97 5.03
N ILE A 191 -5.73 14.00 5.76
CA ILE A 191 -6.61 15.03 6.33
C ILE A 191 -7.34 15.80 5.22
N MET A 192 -6.71 15.97 4.05
CA MET A 192 -7.32 16.64 2.90
C MET A 192 -8.59 15.96 2.41
N PHE A 193 -8.77 14.66 2.74
CA PHE A 193 -10.01 13.95 2.41
C PHE A 193 -11.24 14.58 3.09
N SER A 194 -11.06 15.23 4.24
CA SER A 194 -12.16 15.94 4.91
C SER A 194 -12.81 17.00 4.02
N LEU A 195 -12.08 17.61 3.10
CA LEU A 195 -12.61 18.60 2.17
C LEU A 195 -13.68 18.01 1.23
N VAL A 196 -13.62 16.71 0.93
CA VAL A 196 -14.60 16.02 0.09
C VAL A 196 -16.00 16.01 0.73
N TYR A 197 -16.10 16.18 2.05
CA TYR A 197 -17.39 16.24 2.75
C TYR A 197 -18.04 17.64 2.71
N PHE A 198 -17.30 18.65 2.29
CA PHE A 198 -17.80 20.02 2.17
C PHE A 198 -18.18 20.40 0.72
N LEU A 199 -17.90 19.51 -0.25
CA LEU A 199 -18.24 19.68 -1.66
C LEU A 199 -19.47 18.84 -2.04
#